data_f6aa951bd7a77dfdad0ec032aa78a8ea
#
_entry.id   f6aa951bd7a77dfdad0ec032aa78a8ea
#
_cell.length_a   1.000
_cell.length_b   1.000
_cell.length_c   1.000
_cell.angle_alpha   90.00
_cell.angle_beta   90.00
_cell.angle_gamma   90.00
#
_symmetry.space_group_name_H-M   'P 1'
#
loop_
_entity.id
_entity.type
_entity.pdbx_description
1 polymer ?
#
loop_
_entity_poly.entity_id
_entity_poly.type
_entity_poly.pdbx_seq_one_letter_code
_entity_poly.pdbx_strand_id
1 'polypeptide(L)'
;MCIRDRDDSQLVSSGTLSAEEHLLFMQLTIDAMRDLYERNRYAPYVVAFQNWLQPAGASFEHLHKQLVAIDDRGMASHREVQMLRSNMNMYNEWAVDYAASRNLIIAENDHAVLFAGFGHRYPTLEVYSKSATCEPWRQSEEEIRAMSDLVHAAHAAVGREVPCNEEWHHKPADVDVAQPWRILIKLRISTLAGFEGGTKIYLNTISPWDLRDRVVGKLYPLRESGHVARSVRVATECSVQRNS
;
A
#
# COMPACT_ATOMS: atom_id res chain seq x y z
N MET A 1 10.07 -16.41 -1.98
CA MET A 1 10.64 -15.81 -3.21
C MET A 1 11.04 -14.36 -2.91
N CYS A 2 12.14 -13.89 -3.44
CA CYS A 2 12.60 -12.51 -3.30
C CYS A 2 12.82 -11.93 -4.70
N ILE A 3 12.25 -10.77 -4.95
CA ILE A 3 12.39 -10.01 -6.21
C ILE A 3 13.19 -8.77 -5.88
N ARG A 4 14.30 -8.53 -6.58
CA ARG A 4 15.18 -7.37 -6.34
C ARG A 4 15.49 -6.63 -7.64
N ASP A 5 15.86 -5.36 -7.49
CA ASP A 5 16.45 -4.56 -8.55
C ASP A 5 17.89 -5.02 -8.87
N ARG A 6 18.38 -4.65 -10.06
CA ARG A 6 19.68 -5.13 -10.59
C ARG A 6 20.87 -4.26 -10.24
N ASP A 7 20.66 -3.00 -9.82
CA ASP A 7 21.73 -2.05 -9.55
C ASP A 7 22.06 -1.97 -8.06
N ASP A 8 23.16 -2.63 -7.66
CA ASP A 8 23.69 -2.58 -6.28
C ASP A 8 24.54 -1.31 -6.02
N SER A 9 24.76 -0.44 -7.02
CA SER A 9 25.67 0.72 -6.93
C SER A 9 25.02 1.98 -6.35
N GLN A 10 23.69 2.05 -6.29
CA GLN A 10 22.93 3.20 -5.81
C GLN A 10 21.83 2.77 -4.82
N LEU A 11 21.53 3.64 -3.86
CA LEU A 11 20.38 3.45 -2.96
C LEU A 11 19.06 3.72 -3.72
N VAL A 12 18.62 2.74 -4.50
CA VAL A 12 17.37 2.76 -5.26
C VAL A 12 16.24 2.30 -4.37
N SER A 13 15.20 3.12 -4.25
CA SER A 13 13.95 2.81 -3.52
C SER A 13 12.75 2.82 -4.47
N SER A 14 11.61 2.28 -4.04
CA SER A 14 10.37 2.36 -4.83
C SER A 14 10.04 3.78 -5.29
N GLY A 15 10.36 4.80 -4.49
CA GLY A 15 10.10 6.21 -4.82
C GLY A 15 11.16 6.88 -5.71
N THR A 16 12.32 6.26 -5.96
CA THR A 16 13.37 6.80 -6.86
C THR A 16 13.35 6.15 -8.24
N LEU A 17 12.61 5.06 -8.41
CA LEU A 17 12.34 4.49 -9.73
C LEU A 17 11.56 5.50 -10.59
N SER A 18 11.67 5.39 -11.90
CA SER A 18 10.68 6.01 -12.79
C SER A 18 9.32 5.30 -12.63
N ALA A 19 8.23 5.97 -13.04
CA ALA A 19 6.89 5.36 -13.00
C ALA A 19 6.82 4.04 -13.81
N GLU A 20 7.52 3.96 -14.94
CA GLU A 20 7.57 2.75 -15.77
C GLU A 20 8.38 1.62 -15.11
N GLU A 21 9.52 1.91 -14.50
CA GLU A 21 10.28 0.90 -13.74
C GLU A 21 9.49 0.39 -12.53
N HIS A 22 8.79 1.28 -11.82
CA HIS A 22 7.93 0.88 -10.71
C HIS A 22 6.78 -0.02 -11.19
N LEU A 23 6.16 0.30 -12.33
CA LEU A 23 5.13 -0.56 -12.94
C LEU A 23 5.67 -1.95 -13.27
N LEU A 24 6.84 -2.05 -13.91
CA LEU A 24 7.47 -3.33 -14.22
C LEU A 24 7.74 -4.15 -12.96
N PHE A 25 8.21 -3.49 -11.89
CA PHE A 25 8.46 -4.14 -10.61
C PHE A 25 7.16 -4.64 -9.94
N MET A 26 6.06 -3.87 -10.07
CA MET A 26 4.73 -4.28 -9.61
C MET A 26 4.19 -5.45 -10.41
N GLN A 27 4.27 -5.41 -11.75
CA GLN A 27 3.83 -6.50 -12.63
C GLN A 27 4.59 -7.81 -12.32
N LEU A 28 5.92 -7.74 -12.17
CA LEU A 28 6.73 -8.88 -11.79
C LEU A 28 6.31 -9.46 -10.43
N THR A 29 5.94 -8.60 -9.47
CA THR A 29 5.43 -9.03 -8.16
C THR A 29 4.10 -9.76 -8.30
N ILE A 30 3.18 -9.24 -9.11
CA ILE A 30 1.85 -9.84 -9.38
C ILE A 30 2.01 -11.19 -10.10
N ASP A 31 2.89 -11.28 -11.09
CA ASP A 31 3.16 -12.55 -11.81
C ASP A 31 3.73 -13.60 -10.86
N ALA A 32 4.65 -13.20 -9.98
CA ALA A 32 5.21 -14.09 -8.96
C ALA A 32 4.14 -14.55 -7.93
N MET A 33 3.20 -13.67 -7.56
CA MET A 33 2.07 -14.05 -6.70
C MET A 33 1.19 -15.09 -7.37
N ARG A 34 0.83 -14.88 -8.64
CA ARG A 34 0.04 -15.85 -9.44
C ARG A 34 0.73 -17.20 -9.51
N ASP A 35 2.03 -17.22 -9.86
CA ASP A 35 2.83 -18.44 -9.97
C ASP A 35 2.91 -19.20 -8.62
N LEU A 36 3.02 -18.49 -7.50
CA LEU A 36 3.00 -19.10 -6.17
C LEU A 36 1.65 -19.73 -5.84
N TYR A 37 0.53 -19.12 -6.21
CA TYR A 37 -0.82 -19.70 -6.03
C TYR A 37 -1.00 -20.93 -6.91
N GLU A 38 -0.59 -20.89 -8.17
CA GLU A 38 -0.71 -22.01 -9.11
C GLU A 38 0.10 -23.24 -8.68
N ARG A 39 1.30 -23.01 -8.13
CA ARG A 39 2.20 -24.09 -7.68
C ARG A 39 1.86 -24.63 -6.28
N ASN A 40 1.16 -23.86 -5.46
CA ASN A 40 0.89 -24.20 -4.06
C ASN A 40 -0.62 -24.24 -3.80
N ARG A 41 -1.33 -25.23 -4.35
CA ARG A 41 -2.79 -25.38 -4.26
C ARG A 41 -3.35 -25.42 -2.84
N TYR A 42 -2.51 -25.68 -1.84
CA TYR A 42 -2.89 -25.72 -0.42
C TYR A 42 -2.62 -24.40 0.31
N ALA A 43 -1.98 -23.43 -0.34
CA ALA A 43 -1.73 -22.13 0.25
C ALA A 43 -2.95 -21.21 0.00
N PRO A 44 -3.75 -20.89 1.02
CA PRO A 44 -4.88 -19.98 0.88
C PRO A 44 -4.44 -18.53 0.70
N TYR A 45 -3.19 -18.20 1.04
CA TYR A 45 -2.72 -16.84 0.98
C TYR A 45 -1.24 -16.73 0.57
N VAL A 46 -0.95 -15.76 -0.29
CA VAL A 46 0.41 -15.34 -0.64
C VAL A 46 0.62 -13.95 -0.06
N VAL A 47 1.47 -13.85 0.94
CA VAL A 47 1.90 -12.58 1.52
C VAL A 47 2.94 -11.95 0.60
N ALA A 48 2.73 -10.69 0.19
CA ALA A 48 3.73 -9.89 -0.50
C ALA A 48 4.05 -8.64 0.35
N PHE A 49 5.33 -8.37 0.57
CA PHE A 49 5.76 -7.24 1.38
C PHE A 49 7.17 -6.77 0.99
N GLN A 50 7.48 -5.55 1.39
CA GLN A 50 8.80 -4.94 1.27
C GLN A 50 9.19 -4.31 2.60
N ASN A 51 10.43 -4.53 3.01
CA ASN A 51 11.05 -3.81 4.11
C ASN A 51 12.10 -2.87 3.52
N TRP A 52 11.98 -1.58 3.79
CA TRP A 52 12.91 -0.56 3.33
C TRP A 52 13.67 0.03 4.50
N LEU A 53 15.00 -0.06 4.45
CA LEU A 53 15.99 0.31 5.46
C LEU A 53 15.92 -0.53 6.75
N GLN A 54 17.03 -0.57 7.46
CA GLN A 54 17.22 -1.38 8.68
C GLN A 54 16.16 -1.16 9.78
N PRO A 55 15.71 0.08 10.09
CA PRO A 55 14.68 0.29 11.11
C PRO A 55 13.32 -0.34 10.76
N ALA A 56 13.09 -0.62 9.48
CA ALA A 56 11.90 -1.33 9.01
C ALA A 56 12.12 -2.86 8.90
N GLY A 57 13.28 -3.37 9.31
CA GLY A 57 13.61 -4.79 9.29
C GLY A 57 14.19 -5.28 7.96
N ALA A 58 14.71 -4.38 7.11
CA ALA A 58 15.41 -4.76 5.91
C ALA A 58 16.75 -5.46 6.25
N SER A 59 16.99 -6.60 5.60
CA SER A 59 18.26 -7.33 5.73
C SER A 59 19.34 -6.83 4.75
N PHE A 60 18.93 -6.07 3.73
CA PHE A 60 19.79 -5.53 2.67
C PHE A 60 19.40 -4.08 2.38
N GLU A 61 20.33 -3.29 1.87
CA GLU A 61 20.13 -1.87 1.54
C GLU A 61 19.69 -1.64 0.08
N HIS A 62 19.29 -2.67 -0.64
CA HIS A 62 18.73 -2.53 -1.99
C HIS A 62 17.25 -2.90 -2.05
N LEU A 63 16.56 -2.36 -3.03
CA LEU A 63 15.13 -2.56 -3.24
C LEU A 63 14.82 -4.03 -3.51
N HIS A 64 13.97 -4.62 -2.70
CA HIS A 64 13.48 -5.99 -2.91
C HIS A 64 12.08 -6.19 -2.32
N LYS A 65 11.29 -7.04 -2.96
CA LYS A 65 10.02 -7.54 -2.40
C LYS A 65 10.15 -9.02 -2.05
N GLN A 66 9.47 -9.41 -0.99
CA GLN A 66 9.42 -10.79 -0.51
C GLN A 66 8.00 -11.33 -0.66
N LEU A 67 7.90 -12.56 -1.16
CA LEU A 67 6.64 -13.26 -1.34
C LEU A 67 6.72 -14.62 -0.63
N VAL A 68 5.69 -14.91 0.16
CA VAL A 68 5.61 -16.17 0.92
C VAL A 68 4.20 -16.75 0.78
N ALA A 69 4.13 -17.96 0.20
CA ALA A 69 2.90 -18.75 0.22
C ALA A 69 2.78 -19.43 1.58
N ILE A 70 1.66 -19.28 2.25
CA ILE A 70 1.40 -19.79 3.59
C ILE A 70 0.10 -20.58 3.64
N ASP A 71 0.01 -21.53 4.55
CA ASP A 71 -1.13 -22.44 4.76
C ASP A 71 -2.21 -21.84 5.69
N ASP A 72 -1.97 -20.64 6.22
CA ASP A 72 -2.93 -19.83 6.97
C ASP A 72 -2.82 -18.36 6.52
N ARG A 73 -3.90 -17.61 6.54
CA ARG A 73 -3.94 -16.19 6.18
C ARG A 73 -3.65 -15.24 7.35
N GLY A 74 -3.41 -15.78 8.54
CA GLY A 74 -3.11 -15.01 9.74
C GLY A 74 -4.32 -14.33 10.40
N MET A 75 -4.19 -14.04 11.68
CA MET A 75 -5.28 -13.57 12.56
C MET A 75 -5.92 -12.26 12.07
N ALA A 76 -5.15 -11.34 11.49
CA ALA A 76 -5.68 -10.07 10.98
C ALA A 76 -6.67 -10.33 9.83
N SER A 77 -6.28 -11.16 8.86
CA SER A 77 -7.15 -11.52 7.73
C SER A 77 -8.39 -12.31 8.19
N HIS A 78 -8.26 -13.21 9.18
CA HIS A 78 -9.41 -13.90 9.75
C HIS A 78 -10.45 -12.92 10.33
N ARG A 79 -10.00 -11.92 11.10
CA ARG A 79 -10.88 -10.88 11.67
C ARG A 79 -11.53 -10.02 10.58
N GLU A 80 -10.75 -9.57 9.59
CA GLU A 80 -11.27 -8.79 8.48
C GLU A 80 -12.36 -9.54 7.71
N VAL A 81 -12.17 -10.83 7.42
CA VAL A 81 -13.17 -11.67 6.77
C VAL A 81 -14.45 -11.78 7.61
N GLN A 82 -14.34 -11.95 8.94
CA GLN A 82 -15.51 -11.96 9.82
C GLN A 82 -16.25 -10.62 9.79
N MET A 83 -15.53 -9.51 9.81
CA MET A 83 -16.13 -8.16 9.73
C MET A 83 -16.79 -7.93 8.36
N LEU A 84 -16.14 -8.36 7.27
CA LEU A 84 -16.71 -8.29 5.92
C LEU A 84 -18.00 -9.10 5.77
N ARG A 85 -18.10 -10.27 6.40
CA ARG A 85 -19.34 -11.07 6.42
C ARG A 85 -20.48 -10.37 7.17
N SER A 86 -20.15 -9.53 8.15
CA SER A 86 -21.11 -8.71 8.89
C SER A 86 -21.44 -7.40 8.18
N ASN A 87 -20.48 -6.82 7.45
CA ASN A 87 -20.64 -5.61 6.66
C ASN A 87 -19.78 -5.67 5.40
N MET A 88 -20.38 -6.09 4.28
CA MET A 88 -19.67 -6.22 2.99
C MET A 88 -19.19 -4.89 2.43
N ASN A 89 -19.69 -3.76 2.91
CA ASN A 89 -19.31 -2.41 2.48
C ASN A 89 -18.28 -1.74 3.39
N MET A 90 -17.73 -2.46 4.38
CA MET A 90 -16.88 -1.86 5.42
C MET A 90 -15.65 -1.10 4.89
N TYR A 91 -15.04 -1.57 3.78
CA TYR A 91 -13.87 -0.88 3.20
C TYR A 91 -14.24 0.44 2.53
N ASN A 92 -15.44 0.57 1.98
CA ASN A 92 -15.92 1.86 1.52
C ASN A 92 -16.24 2.76 2.73
N GLU A 93 -17.14 2.30 3.61
CA GLU A 93 -17.65 3.11 4.73
C GLU A 93 -16.57 3.51 5.73
N TRP A 94 -15.73 2.56 6.16
CA TRP A 94 -14.77 2.76 7.25
C TRP A 94 -13.36 3.10 6.80
N ALA A 95 -13.09 3.08 5.50
CA ALA A 95 -11.81 3.50 4.95
C ALA A 95 -11.98 4.69 4.01
N VAL A 96 -12.44 4.48 2.78
CA VAL A 96 -12.43 5.53 1.73
C VAL A 96 -13.39 6.66 2.04
N ASP A 97 -14.66 6.37 2.37
CA ASP A 97 -15.67 7.39 2.69
C ASP A 97 -15.33 8.15 3.96
N TYR A 98 -14.82 7.41 4.98
CA TYR A 98 -14.34 8.05 6.20
C TYR A 98 -13.16 8.97 5.91
N ALA A 99 -12.16 8.52 5.13
CA ALA A 99 -11.02 9.35 4.75
C ALA A 99 -11.46 10.60 3.98
N ALA A 100 -12.43 10.46 3.06
CA ALA A 100 -13.01 11.59 2.32
C ALA A 100 -13.70 12.59 3.26
N SER A 101 -14.58 12.09 4.15
CA SER A 101 -15.30 12.93 5.11
C SER A 101 -14.40 13.66 6.12
N ARG A 102 -13.18 13.15 6.35
CA ARG A 102 -12.19 13.69 7.27
C ARG A 102 -11.07 14.47 6.60
N ASN A 103 -11.17 14.73 5.29
CA ASN A 103 -10.12 15.41 4.52
C ASN A 103 -8.76 14.69 4.59
N LEU A 104 -8.76 13.35 4.52
CA LEU A 104 -7.56 12.52 4.56
C LEU A 104 -7.14 12.00 3.17
N ILE A 105 -7.95 12.25 2.12
CA ILE A 105 -7.59 11.90 0.75
C ILE A 105 -6.37 12.73 0.33
N ILE A 106 -5.38 12.02 -0.25
CA ILE A 106 -4.12 12.60 -0.73
C ILE A 106 -4.14 12.72 -2.24
N ALA A 107 -4.44 11.63 -2.93
CA ALA A 107 -4.46 11.58 -4.38
C ALA A 107 -5.39 10.47 -4.89
N GLU A 108 -5.81 10.57 -6.14
CA GLU A 108 -6.52 9.51 -6.84
C GLU A 108 -6.18 9.51 -8.33
N ASN A 109 -6.49 8.41 -8.97
CA ASN A 109 -6.67 8.30 -10.42
C ASN A 109 -7.98 7.56 -10.71
N ASP A 110 -8.21 7.12 -11.94
CA ASP A 110 -9.49 6.53 -12.32
C ASP A 110 -9.75 5.18 -11.63
N HIS A 111 -8.72 4.41 -11.30
CA HIS A 111 -8.84 3.05 -10.76
C HIS A 111 -8.29 2.86 -9.34
N ALA A 112 -7.73 3.89 -8.72
CA ALA A 112 -7.20 3.78 -7.36
C ALA A 112 -7.33 5.09 -6.57
N VAL A 113 -7.23 4.98 -5.23
CA VAL A 113 -7.25 6.11 -4.30
C VAL A 113 -6.15 5.95 -3.25
N LEU A 114 -5.47 7.04 -2.93
CA LEU A 114 -4.44 7.16 -1.89
C LEU A 114 -4.92 8.09 -0.80
N PHE A 115 -4.85 7.66 0.45
CA PHE A 115 -5.20 8.47 1.62
C PHE A 115 -4.26 8.23 2.80
N ALA A 116 -4.27 9.16 3.76
CA ALA A 116 -3.59 8.99 5.02
C ALA A 116 -4.39 8.03 5.91
N GLY A 117 -3.81 6.88 6.23
CA GLY A 117 -4.42 5.85 7.05
C GLY A 117 -4.57 6.31 8.50
N PHE A 118 -5.55 5.76 9.18
CA PHE A 118 -5.88 6.03 10.57
C PHE A 118 -6.07 4.72 11.34
N GLY A 119 -5.86 4.77 12.66
CA GLY A 119 -5.99 3.57 13.51
C GLY A 119 -4.84 2.57 13.39
N HIS A 120 -3.76 2.90 12.69
CA HIS A 120 -2.59 2.05 12.54
C HIS A 120 -1.58 2.22 13.66
N ARG A 121 -0.72 1.20 13.83
CA ARG A 121 0.40 1.21 14.78
C ARG A 121 1.45 2.27 14.44
N TYR A 122 1.62 2.60 13.16
CA TYR A 122 2.56 3.59 12.63
C TYR A 122 1.81 4.55 11.71
N PRO A 123 2.33 5.76 11.47
CA PRO A 123 1.81 6.61 10.39
C PRO A 123 1.82 5.82 9.09
N THR A 124 0.69 5.75 8.41
CA THR A 124 0.48 4.84 7.27
C THR A 124 -0.15 5.58 6.11
N LEU A 125 0.33 5.30 4.90
CA LEU A 125 -0.33 5.64 3.65
C LEU A 125 -1.03 4.41 3.11
N GLU A 126 -2.26 4.55 2.64
CA GLU A 126 -3.07 3.46 2.12
C GLU A 126 -3.46 3.74 0.67
N VAL A 127 -3.17 2.78 -0.21
CA VAL A 127 -3.60 2.80 -1.61
C VAL A 127 -4.60 1.68 -1.83
N TYR A 128 -5.81 2.02 -2.24
CA TYR A 128 -6.90 1.08 -2.50
C TYR A 128 -7.23 1.04 -3.98
N SER A 129 -7.35 -0.16 -4.54
CA SER A 129 -7.94 -0.37 -5.86
C SER A 129 -9.45 -0.10 -5.81
N LYS A 130 -9.96 0.60 -6.81
CA LYS A 130 -11.41 0.83 -7.05
C LYS A 130 -12.04 -0.32 -7.83
N SER A 131 -11.25 -1.32 -8.27
CA SER A 131 -11.73 -2.46 -9.03
C SER A 131 -12.64 -3.35 -8.19
N ALA A 132 -13.66 -3.90 -8.82
CA ALA A 132 -14.47 -4.99 -8.25
C ALA A 132 -13.67 -6.32 -8.19
N THR A 133 -12.60 -6.45 -8.98
CA THR A 133 -11.71 -7.60 -8.98
C THR A 133 -10.72 -7.49 -7.84
N CYS A 134 -10.83 -8.38 -6.87
CA CYS A 134 -10.08 -8.34 -5.61
C CYS A 134 -8.70 -9.02 -5.68
N GLU A 135 -8.46 -9.79 -6.71
CA GLU A 135 -7.21 -10.51 -6.95
C GLU A 135 -6.32 -9.70 -7.92
N PRO A 136 -5.12 -9.23 -7.51
CA PRO A 136 -4.25 -8.38 -8.36
C PRO A 136 -3.94 -8.97 -9.74
N TRP A 137 -3.73 -10.30 -9.81
CA TRP A 137 -3.39 -11.00 -11.05
C TRP A 137 -4.57 -11.20 -12.01
N ARG A 138 -5.77 -10.72 -11.67
CA ARG A 138 -6.98 -10.71 -12.51
C ARG A 138 -7.41 -9.31 -12.91
N GLN A 139 -6.76 -8.28 -12.36
CA GLN A 139 -7.03 -6.90 -12.74
C GLN A 139 -6.48 -6.57 -14.12
N SER A 140 -7.06 -5.59 -14.80
CA SER A 140 -6.58 -5.12 -16.10
C SER A 140 -5.22 -4.41 -15.97
N GLU A 141 -4.51 -4.28 -17.10
CA GLU A 141 -3.25 -3.54 -17.14
C GLU A 141 -3.41 -2.07 -16.68
N GLU A 142 -4.56 -1.46 -17.01
CA GLU A 142 -4.89 -0.08 -16.60
C GLU A 142 -5.11 0.03 -15.09
N GLU A 143 -5.80 -0.94 -14.48
CA GLU A 143 -6.00 -1.00 -13.03
C GLU A 143 -4.68 -1.23 -12.28
N ILE A 144 -3.82 -2.13 -12.79
CA ILE A 144 -2.48 -2.38 -12.24
C ILE A 144 -1.60 -1.13 -12.36
N ARG A 145 -1.61 -0.47 -13.52
CA ARG A 145 -0.88 0.81 -13.73
C ARG A 145 -1.36 1.86 -12.74
N ALA A 146 -2.65 2.01 -12.58
CA ALA A 146 -3.23 2.99 -11.68
C ALA A 146 -2.82 2.78 -10.22
N MET A 147 -2.79 1.52 -9.76
CA MET A 147 -2.27 1.17 -8.44
C MET A 147 -0.77 1.46 -8.34
N SER A 148 0.01 1.11 -9.37
CA SER A 148 1.45 1.40 -9.42
C SER A 148 1.75 2.89 -9.33
N ASP A 149 1.04 3.71 -10.10
CA ASP A 149 1.22 5.17 -10.12
C ASP A 149 1.01 5.79 -8.73
N LEU A 150 -0.01 5.35 -7.99
CA LEU A 150 -0.26 5.89 -6.63
C LEU A 150 0.69 5.33 -5.57
N VAL A 151 1.09 4.07 -5.65
CA VAL A 151 2.11 3.49 -4.75
C VAL A 151 3.46 4.16 -4.98
N HIS A 152 3.86 4.34 -6.24
CA HIS A 152 5.05 5.09 -6.61
C HIS A 152 5.00 6.54 -6.09
N ALA A 153 3.89 7.24 -6.32
CA ALA A 153 3.70 8.61 -5.85
C ALA A 153 3.81 8.71 -4.32
N ALA A 154 3.25 7.76 -3.58
CA ALA A 154 3.36 7.69 -2.13
C ALA A 154 4.82 7.51 -1.67
N HIS A 155 5.56 6.56 -2.25
CA HIS A 155 6.98 6.34 -1.94
C HIS A 155 7.85 7.54 -2.33
N ALA A 156 7.62 8.15 -3.50
CA ALA A 156 8.36 9.33 -3.95
C ALA A 156 8.15 10.52 -3.00
N ALA A 157 6.91 10.74 -2.53
CA ALA A 157 6.60 11.81 -1.59
C ALA A 157 7.15 11.55 -0.18
N VAL A 158 7.16 10.30 0.27
CA VAL A 158 7.80 9.90 1.55
C VAL A 158 9.29 10.17 1.50
N GLY A 159 9.96 9.77 0.42
CA GLY A 159 11.39 9.89 0.21
C GLY A 159 12.18 8.66 0.67
N ARG A 160 13.31 8.43 -0.01
CA ARG A 160 14.14 7.22 0.16
C ARG A 160 14.80 7.08 1.54
N GLU A 161 14.92 8.16 2.29
CA GLU A 161 15.56 8.18 3.60
C GLU A 161 14.61 7.73 4.74
N VAL A 162 13.33 7.54 4.44
CA VAL A 162 12.32 7.17 5.45
C VAL A 162 12.14 5.65 5.47
N PRO A 163 12.46 4.98 6.59
CA PRO A 163 12.23 3.55 6.71
C PRO A 163 10.74 3.23 6.68
N CYS A 164 10.36 2.24 5.86
CA CYS A 164 8.97 1.84 5.76
C CYS A 164 8.78 0.35 5.47
N ASN A 165 7.62 -0.16 5.85
CA ASN A 165 7.12 -1.46 5.40
C ASN A 165 6.01 -1.21 4.38
N GLU A 166 6.09 -1.85 3.22
CA GLU A 166 4.99 -1.97 2.27
C GLU A 166 4.34 -3.34 2.46
N GLU A 167 3.03 -3.37 2.66
CA GLU A 167 2.27 -4.59 2.88
C GLU A 167 1.12 -4.68 1.86
N TRP A 168 1.01 -5.80 1.17
CA TRP A 168 -0.04 -6.06 0.19
C TRP A 168 -1.15 -6.89 0.80
N HIS A 169 -2.38 -6.45 0.62
CA HIS A 169 -3.58 -7.14 1.05
C HIS A 169 -4.51 -7.33 -0.13
N HIS A 170 -5.03 -8.53 -0.29
CA HIS A 170 -5.95 -8.94 -1.35
C HIS A 170 -6.84 -10.07 -0.85
N LYS A 171 -7.83 -10.43 -1.63
CA LYS A 171 -8.74 -11.51 -1.30
C LYS A 171 -7.99 -12.85 -1.24
N PRO A 172 -8.00 -13.58 -0.10
CA PRO A 172 -7.47 -14.94 -0.01
C PRO A 172 -8.25 -15.92 -0.91
N ALA A 173 -7.56 -16.99 -1.35
CA ALA A 173 -8.16 -17.97 -2.28
C ALA A 173 -9.33 -18.76 -1.67
N ASP A 174 -9.32 -18.94 -0.35
CA ASP A 174 -10.34 -19.70 0.43
C ASP A 174 -11.48 -18.82 0.96
N VAL A 175 -11.59 -17.55 0.52
CA VAL A 175 -12.55 -16.57 1.02
C VAL A 175 -13.60 -16.25 -0.05
N ASP A 176 -14.87 -16.23 0.39
CA ASP A 176 -16.07 -16.01 -0.44
C ASP A 176 -16.55 -14.54 -0.49
N VAL A 177 -15.98 -13.66 0.37
CA VAL A 177 -16.32 -12.23 0.41
C VAL A 177 -15.30 -11.38 -0.34
N ALA A 178 -15.75 -10.29 -0.94
CA ALA A 178 -14.90 -9.35 -1.66
C ALA A 178 -14.00 -8.59 -0.69
N GLN A 179 -12.67 -8.74 -0.83
CA GLN A 179 -11.67 -7.99 -0.08
C GLN A 179 -10.81 -7.22 -1.09
N PRO A 180 -10.90 -5.88 -1.15
CA PRO A 180 -10.22 -5.10 -2.19
C PRO A 180 -8.71 -5.26 -2.11
N TRP A 181 -8.06 -5.24 -3.28
CA TRP A 181 -6.61 -5.11 -3.31
C TRP A 181 -6.21 -3.74 -2.78
N ARG A 182 -5.37 -3.75 -1.75
CA ARG A 182 -4.83 -2.55 -1.11
C ARG A 182 -3.38 -2.73 -0.73
N ILE A 183 -2.64 -1.64 -0.73
CA ILE A 183 -1.23 -1.60 -0.36
C ILE A 183 -1.06 -0.54 0.73
N LEU A 184 -0.46 -0.95 1.84
CA LEU A 184 -0.18 -0.10 2.99
C LEU A 184 1.31 0.20 3.06
N ILE A 185 1.67 1.48 3.21
CA ILE A 185 3.05 1.94 3.40
C ILE A 185 3.15 2.49 4.82
N LYS A 186 3.74 1.71 5.73
CA LYS A 186 3.88 2.01 7.16
C LYS A 186 5.22 2.64 7.45
N LEU A 187 5.24 3.89 7.90
CA LEU A 187 6.46 4.64 8.17
C LEU A 187 7.05 4.26 9.52
N ARG A 188 8.22 3.67 9.53
CA ARG A 188 8.91 3.17 10.73
C ARG A 188 9.79 4.26 11.35
N ILE A 189 9.16 5.40 11.64
CA ILE A 189 9.82 6.62 12.16
C ILE A 189 9.82 6.72 13.69
N SER A 190 9.21 5.77 14.37
CA SER A 190 9.20 5.68 15.83
C SER A 190 9.41 4.25 16.31
N THR A 191 9.98 4.11 17.51
CA THR A 191 10.13 2.81 18.16
C THR A 191 9.01 2.62 19.19
N LEU A 192 8.41 1.43 19.17
CA LEU A 192 7.43 1.06 20.20
C LEU A 192 8.13 0.93 21.56
N ALA A 193 7.52 1.51 22.58
CA ALA A 193 8.05 1.52 23.95
C ALA A 193 7.17 0.69 24.90
N GLY A 194 7.43 0.81 26.20
CA GLY A 194 6.76 0.02 27.23
C GLY A 194 5.25 0.29 27.31
N PHE A 195 4.82 1.51 27.01
CA PHE A 195 3.38 1.86 27.00
C PHE A 195 2.62 1.02 25.96
N GLU A 196 3.07 1.02 24.71
CA GLU A 196 2.46 0.23 23.63
C GLU A 196 2.59 -1.28 23.88
N GLY A 197 3.73 -1.69 24.44
CA GLY A 197 3.97 -3.08 24.81
C GLY A 197 2.98 -3.59 25.87
N GLY A 198 2.73 -2.80 26.89
CA GLY A 198 1.86 -3.14 28.02
C GLY A 198 0.37 -2.99 27.70
N THR A 199 -0.02 -1.88 27.10
CA THR A 199 -1.43 -1.51 26.89
C THR A 199 -2.00 -1.99 25.57
N LYS A 200 -1.17 -2.23 24.55
CA LYS A 200 -1.56 -2.42 23.13
C LYS A 200 -2.27 -1.21 22.52
N ILE A 201 -2.13 -0.04 23.14
CA ILE A 201 -2.54 1.26 22.58
C ILE A 201 -1.32 1.87 21.91
N TYR A 202 -1.44 2.24 20.63
CA TYR A 202 -0.34 2.73 19.83
C TYR A 202 -0.44 4.23 19.62
N LEU A 203 0.64 4.94 19.96
CA LEU A 203 0.74 6.38 19.83
C LEU A 203 1.54 6.73 18.57
N ASN A 204 0.90 7.42 17.63
CA ASN A 204 1.58 7.93 16.45
C ASN A 204 2.15 9.32 16.72
N THR A 205 3.39 9.55 16.28
CA THR A 205 4.09 10.83 16.41
C THR A 205 3.66 11.86 15.38
N ILE A 206 2.96 11.44 14.34
CA ILE A 206 2.43 12.29 13.27
C ILE A 206 0.93 11.97 13.14
N SER A 207 0.09 13.02 13.18
CA SER A 207 -1.34 12.84 12.93
C SER A 207 -1.61 12.47 11.46
N PRO A 208 -2.72 11.79 11.14
CA PRO A 208 -3.09 11.51 9.75
C PRO A 208 -3.20 12.78 8.89
N TRP A 209 -3.67 13.89 9.45
CA TRP A 209 -3.77 15.17 8.75
C TRP A 209 -2.41 15.78 8.43
N ASP A 210 -1.48 15.78 9.40
CA ASP A 210 -0.11 16.24 9.16
C ASP A 210 0.60 15.37 8.13
N LEU A 211 0.37 14.04 8.17
CA LEU A 211 0.91 13.12 7.17
C LEU A 211 0.36 13.44 5.78
N ARG A 212 -0.98 13.60 5.67
CA ARG A 212 -1.65 13.99 4.43
C ARG A 212 -1.07 15.26 3.86
N ASP A 213 -0.97 16.32 4.66
CA ASP A 213 -0.52 17.63 4.19
C ASP A 213 0.95 17.64 3.75
N ARG A 214 1.81 16.92 4.45
CA ARG A 214 3.22 16.73 4.06
C ARG A 214 3.35 16.01 2.72
N VAL A 215 2.57 14.95 2.50
CA VAL A 215 2.60 14.16 1.25
C VAL A 215 2.04 14.99 0.10
N VAL A 216 0.88 15.63 0.29
CA VAL A 216 0.27 16.51 -0.72
C VAL A 216 1.22 17.61 -1.16
N GLY A 217 1.91 18.30 -0.20
CA GLY A 217 2.86 19.36 -0.52
C GLY A 217 4.03 18.91 -1.37
N LYS A 218 4.43 17.64 -1.28
CA LYS A 218 5.50 17.06 -2.11
C LYS A 218 5.02 16.53 -3.46
N LEU A 219 3.75 16.08 -3.56
CA LEU A 219 3.23 15.49 -4.80
C LEU A 219 3.12 16.50 -5.95
N TYR A 220 2.73 17.74 -5.69
CA TYR A 220 2.62 18.75 -6.74
C TYR A 220 3.94 18.95 -7.51
N PRO A 221 5.08 19.31 -6.87
CA PRO A 221 6.34 19.47 -7.60
C PRO A 221 6.86 18.18 -8.24
N LEU A 222 6.61 17.00 -7.62
CA LEU A 222 7.00 15.72 -8.21
C LEU A 222 6.21 15.40 -9.48
N ARG A 223 4.93 15.75 -9.55
CA ARG A 223 4.11 15.61 -10.75
C ARG A 223 4.49 16.63 -11.81
N GLU A 224 4.76 17.87 -11.45
CA GLU A 224 5.23 18.92 -12.37
C GLU A 224 6.56 18.58 -13.03
N SER A 225 7.48 17.99 -12.26
CA SER A 225 8.77 17.53 -12.80
C SER A 225 8.67 16.27 -13.68
N GLY A 226 7.51 15.61 -13.70
CA GLY A 226 7.29 14.35 -14.41
C GLY A 226 7.83 13.10 -13.70
N HIS A 227 8.28 13.23 -12.46
CA HIS A 227 8.67 12.06 -11.65
C HIS A 227 7.48 11.23 -11.21
N VAL A 228 6.35 11.86 -10.87
CA VAL A 228 5.07 11.22 -10.61
C VAL A 228 4.17 11.33 -11.85
N ALA A 229 3.42 10.27 -12.13
CA ALA A 229 2.56 10.19 -13.29
C ALA A 229 1.53 11.33 -13.33
N ARG A 230 1.29 11.89 -14.53
CA ARG A 230 0.36 13.00 -14.74
C ARG A 230 -1.11 12.64 -14.48
N SER A 231 -1.45 11.36 -14.55
CA SER A 231 -2.77 10.81 -14.24
C SER A 231 -3.15 10.97 -12.76
N VAL A 232 -2.19 11.24 -11.88
CA VAL A 232 -2.39 11.38 -10.43
C VAL A 232 -3.00 12.74 -10.13
N ARG A 233 -4.28 12.77 -9.74
CA ARG A 233 -4.98 13.95 -9.22
C ARG A 233 -4.66 14.10 -7.73
N VAL A 234 -4.39 15.32 -7.27
CA VAL A 234 -3.89 15.58 -5.91
C VAL A 234 -4.88 16.46 -5.14
N ALA A 235 -5.20 16.07 -3.92
CA ALA A 235 -6.01 16.81 -2.95
C ALA A 235 -7.35 17.30 -3.53
N THR A 236 -7.54 18.60 -3.74
CA THR A 236 -8.79 19.19 -4.24
C THR A 236 -9.14 18.83 -5.69
N GLU A 237 -8.20 18.22 -6.42
CA GLU A 237 -8.47 17.67 -7.76
C GLU A 237 -9.23 16.32 -7.68
N CYS A 238 -9.21 15.67 -6.52
CA CYS A 238 -9.83 14.35 -6.31
C CYS A 238 -11.34 14.43 -6.31
N SER A 239 -12.00 13.57 -7.09
CA SER A 239 -13.46 13.48 -7.18
C SER A 239 -14.07 12.87 -5.92
N VAL A 240 -13.37 11.91 -5.30
CA VAL A 240 -13.80 11.24 -4.06
C VAL A 240 -14.01 12.27 -2.93
N GLN A 241 -13.21 13.33 -2.88
CA GLN A 241 -13.31 14.37 -1.85
C GLN A 241 -14.44 15.37 -2.09
N ARG A 242 -14.90 15.52 -3.34
CA ARG A 242 -15.96 16.49 -3.72
C ARG A 242 -17.37 15.98 -3.41
N ASN A 243 -17.54 14.69 -3.21
CA ASN A 243 -18.82 14.02 -3.03
C ASN A 243 -19.13 13.66 -1.57
N SER A 244 -18.32 14.15 -0.62
CA SER A 244 -18.42 13.87 0.82
C SER A 244 -18.96 15.06 1.63
#